data_806504b9e4bc5bb544fc73bdb3bbb7b4
#
_entry.id   806504b9e4bc5bb544fc73bdb3bbb7b4
#
_cell.length_a   1.000
_cell.length_b   1.000
_cell.length_c   1.000
_cell.angle_alpha   90.00
_cell.angle_beta   90.00
_cell.angle_gamma   90.00
#
_symmetry.space_group_name_H-M   'P 1'
#
loop_
_entity.id
_entity.type
_entity.pdbx_description
1 polymer ?
#
loop_
_entity_poly.entity_id
_entity_poly.type
_entity_poly.pdbx_seq_one_letter_code
_entity_poly.pdbx_strand_id
1 'polypeptide(L)'
;MKTKKVPMRSCIVTKEKLEKKDLIRVVKNNKDEVFIDLTGKSNGRGAYLKKDKEVIKKCKQNKILDKHLETNIPDEIYEELENMI
;
A
#
# COMPACT_ATOMS: atom_id res chain seq x y z
N MET A 1 -30.85 -10.90 -10.31
CA MET A 1 -30.29 -9.74 -9.62
C MET A 1 -28.79 -9.76 -9.61
N LYS A 2 -28.19 -8.64 -9.93
CA LYS A 2 -26.73 -8.55 -10.00
C LYS A 2 -26.12 -8.12 -8.70
N THR A 3 -25.15 -8.86 -8.25
CA THR A 3 -24.34 -8.49 -7.12
C THR A 3 -23.20 -7.61 -7.62
N LYS A 4 -23.01 -6.46 -7.00
CA LYS A 4 -21.86 -5.65 -7.32
C LYS A 4 -20.60 -6.34 -6.88
N LYS A 5 -19.68 -6.51 -7.81
CA LYS A 5 -18.36 -7.01 -7.46
C LYS A 5 -17.56 -5.90 -6.82
N VAL A 6 -17.11 -6.14 -5.62
CA VAL A 6 -16.20 -5.21 -4.96
C VAL A 6 -14.80 -5.47 -5.49
N PRO A 7 -14.10 -4.45 -5.96
CA PRO A 7 -12.72 -4.64 -6.43
C PRO A 7 -11.83 -5.13 -5.31
N MET A 8 -11.09 -6.20 -5.59
CA MET A 8 -10.14 -6.75 -4.65
C MET A 8 -8.73 -6.44 -5.10
N ARG A 9 -7.84 -6.25 -4.15
CA ARG A 9 -6.42 -6.02 -4.41
C ARG A 9 -5.60 -6.90 -3.50
N SER A 10 -4.38 -7.19 -3.93
CA SER A 10 -3.48 -8.05 -3.15
C SER A 10 -2.55 -7.22 -2.29
N CYS A 11 -2.42 -7.61 -1.03
CA CYS A 11 -1.38 -7.07 -0.16
C CYS A 11 -0.02 -7.55 -0.67
N ILE A 12 0.94 -6.64 -0.83
CA ILE A 12 2.26 -7.00 -1.35
C ILE A 12 3.09 -7.83 -0.36
N VAL A 13 2.72 -7.81 0.90
CA VAL A 13 3.43 -8.54 1.96
C VAL A 13 2.86 -9.95 2.14
N THR A 14 1.55 -10.04 2.40
CA THR A 14 0.90 -11.31 2.70
C THR A 14 0.36 -12.04 1.48
N LYS A 15 0.20 -11.32 0.38
CA LYS A 15 -0.41 -11.83 -0.85
C LYS A 15 -1.90 -12.14 -0.71
N GLU A 16 -2.51 -11.74 0.40
CA GLU A 16 -3.93 -11.90 0.59
C GLU A 16 -4.70 -10.93 -0.30
N LYS A 17 -5.82 -11.39 -0.83
CA LYS A 17 -6.73 -10.54 -1.60
C LYS A 17 -7.76 -9.95 -0.64
N LEU A 18 -7.81 -8.64 -0.58
CA LEU A 18 -8.68 -7.91 0.32
C LEU A 18 -9.40 -6.80 -0.42
N GLU A 19 -10.47 -6.30 0.17
CA GLU A 19 -11.17 -5.14 -0.36
C GLU A 19 -10.30 -3.90 -0.15
N LYS A 20 -10.43 -2.93 -1.05
CA LYS A 20 -9.65 -1.69 -0.96
C LYS A 20 -9.78 -0.99 0.39
N LYS A 21 -10.95 -1.06 1.00
CA LYS A 21 -11.20 -0.44 2.31
C LYS A 21 -10.35 -1.03 3.43
N ASP A 22 -9.89 -2.27 3.23
CA ASP A 22 -9.05 -2.96 4.21
C ASP A 22 -7.56 -2.85 3.88
N LEU A 23 -7.24 -2.05 2.90
CA LEU A 23 -5.87 -1.87 2.43
C LEU A 23 -5.50 -0.40 2.41
N ILE A 24 -4.21 -0.15 2.55
CA ILE A 24 -3.63 1.18 2.39
C ILE A 24 -2.88 1.19 1.07
N ARG A 25 -3.11 2.20 0.26
CA ARG A 25 -2.42 2.33 -1.01
C ARG A 25 -1.27 3.33 -0.89
N VAL A 26 -0.09 2.92 -1.32
CA VAL A 26 1.08 3.79 -1.42
C VAL A 26 1.41 3.93 -2.91
N VAL A 27 1.61 5.14 -3.36
CA VAL A 27 1.78 5.43 -4.78
C VAL A 27 3.13 6.12 -5.04
N LYS A 28 3.77 5.69 -6.13
CA LYS A 28 4.91 6.40 -6.69
C LYS A 28 4.44 6.98 -8.01
N ASN A 29 4.47 8.31 -8.14
CA ASN A 29 4.02 8.96 -9.35
C ASN A 29 5.16 9.03 -10.39
N ASN A 30 4.89 9.65 -11.54
CA ASN A 30 5.86 9.74 -12.63
C ASN A 30 7.03 10.71 -12.33
N LYS A 31 6.96 11.43 -11.21
CA LYS A 31 8.03 12.31 -10.75
C LYS A 31 8.86 11.66 -9.64
N ASP A 32 8.67 10.35 -9.45
CA ASP A 32 9.32 9.56 -8.40
C ASP A 32 8.97 10.01 -6.99
N GLU A 33 7.87 10.70 -6.83
CA GLU A 33 7.36 11.07 -5.51
C GLU A 33 6.53 9.91 -4.96
N VAL A 34 6.73 9.61 -3.67
CA VAL A 34 6.01 8.54 -3.00
C VAL A 34 5.13 9.15 -1.91
N PHE A 35 3.88 8.72 -1.87
CA PHE A 35 2.95 9.20 -0.85
C PHE A 35 1.85 8.15 -0.59
N ILE A 36 1.20 8.30 0.56
CA ILE A 36 0.05 7.47 0.91
C ILE A 36 -1.17 8.06 0.25
N ASP A 37 -1.83 7.27 -0.58
CA ASP A 37 -3.00 7.73 -1.34
C ASP A 37 -4.27 7.25 -0.67
N LEU A 38 -4.89 8.13 0.10
CA LEU A 38 -6.12 7.83 0.82
C LEU A 38 -7.34 7.79 -0.12
N THR A 39 -7.25 8.43 -1.27
CA THR A 39 -8.36 8.45 -2.23
C THR A 39 -8.39 7.22 -3.12
N GLY A 40 -7.25 6.59 -3.31
CA GLY A 40 -7.12 5.47 -4.22
C GLY A 40 -7.21 5.84 -5.70
N LYS A 41 -7.17 7.14 -6.00
CA LYS A 41 -7.37 7.64 -7.36
C LYS A 41 -6.13 8.29 -7.98
N SER A 42 -5.07 8.43 -7.22
CA SER A 42 -3.85 9.06 -7.72
C SER A 42 -3.18 8.22 -8.80
N ASN A 43 -2.73 8.88 -9.84
CA ASN A 43 -2.01 8.22 -10.93
C ASN A 43 -0.62 7.82 -10.49
N GLY A 44 -0.18 6.66 -10.98
CA GLY A 44 1.14 6.17 -10.69
C GLY A 44 1.12 4.69 -10.35
N ARG A 45 2.29 4.19 -10.00
CA ARG A 45 2.42 2.79 -9.60
C ARG A 45 2.00 2.65 -8.14
N GLY A 46 1.00 1.82 -7.89
CA GLY A 46 0.45 1.65 -6.56
C GLY A 46 0.85 0.33 -5.92
N ALA A 47 0.97 0.35 -4.61
CA ALA A 47 1.18 -0.85 -3.81
C ALA A 47 0.15 -0.85 -2.69
N TYR A 48 -0.44 -2.01 -2.43
CA TYR A 48 -1.44 -2.16 -1.39
C TYR A 48 -0.88 -2.92 -0.21
N LEU A 49 -1.19 -2.44 0.98
CA LEU A 49 -0.75 -3.04 2.23
C LEU A 49 -1.95 -3.28 3.13
N LYS A 50 -2.00 -4.46 3.74
CA LYS A 50 -3.03 -4.79 4.72
C LYS A 50 -2.93 -3.85 5.92
N LYS A 51 -4.06 -3.42 6.46
CA LYS A 51 -4.11 -2.58 7.66
C LYS A 51 -3.82 -3.39 8.90
N ASP A 52 -2.56 -3.75 9.07
CA ASP A 52 -2.10 -4.58 10.17
C ASP A 52 -0.70 -4.14 10.55
N LYS A 53 -0.48 -3.86 11.83
CA LYS A 53 0.80 -3.37 12.32
C LYS A 53 1.94 -4.32 12.01
N GLU A 54 1.71 -5.62 12.14
CA GLU A 54 2.73 -6.61 11.86
C GLU A 54 3.11 -6.64 10.38
N VAL A 55 2.13 -6.45 9.51
CA VAL A 55 2.35 -6.39 8.07
C VAL A 55 3.21 -5.18 7.72
N ILE A 56 2.88 -4.03 8.29
CA ILE A 56 3.65 -2.81 8.05
C ILE A 56 5.07 -2.95 8.60
N LYS A 57 5.20 -3.51 9.79
CA LYS A 57 6.50 -3.74 10.40
C LYS A 57 7.37 -4.66 9.55
N LYS A 58 6.80 -5.74 9.07
CA LYS A 58 7.50 -6.68 8.19
C LYS A 58 7.90 -6.03 6.88
N CYS A 59 7.02 -5.21 6.33
CA CYS A 59 7.28 -4.45 5.11
C CYS A 59 8.48 -3.52 5.28
N LYS A 60 8.54 -2.82 6.41
CA LYS A 60 9.62 -1.91 6.74
C LYS A 60 10.95 -2.67 6.91
N GLN A 61 10.94 -3.76 7.67
CA GLN A 61 12.13 -4.55 7.93
C GLN A 61 12.76 -5.13 6.67
N ASN A 62 11.94 -5.60 5.76
CA ASN A 62 12.39 -6.24 4.54
C ASN A 62 12.39 -5.31 3.33
N LYS A 63 12.03 -4.04 3.54
CA LYS A 63 11.94 -3.04 2.48
C LYS A 63 11.14 -3.54 1.27
N ILE A 64 10.03 -4.20 1.55
CA ILE A 64 9.18 -4.78 0.51
C ILE A 64 8.60 -3.71 -0.39
N LEU A 65 8.18 -2.59 0.20
CA LEU A 65 7.62 -1.47 -0.55
C LEU A 65 8.66 -0.83 -1.46
N ASP A 66 9.90 -0.68 -0.96
CA ASP A 66 11.00 -0.17 -1.75
C ASP A 66 11.23 -1.02 -3.01
N LYS A 67 11.22 -2.33 -2.82
CA LYS A 67 11.40 -3.26 -3.93
C LYS A 67 10.24 -3.24 -4.91
N HIS A 68 9.02 -3.18 -4.38
CA HIS A 68 7.82 -3.21 -5.21
C HIS A 68 7.71 -1.96 -6.09
N LEU A 69 8.00 -0.79 -5.52
CA LEU A 69 7.92 0.49 -6.22
C LEU A 69 9.25 0.88 -6.89
N GLU A 70 10.27 0.06 -6.70
CA GLU A 70 11.59 0.29 -7.31
C GLU A 70 12.18 1.67 -6.99
N THR A 71 12.05 2.08 -5.73
CA THR A 71 12.56 3.36 -5.26
C THR A 71 12.82 3.29 -3.76
N ASN A 72 13.61 4.21 -3.25
CA ASN A 72 13.80 4.31 -1.81
C ASN A 72 12.56 4.93 -1.18
N ILE A 73 12.00 4.23 -0.21
CA ILE A 73 10.84 4.74 0.52
C ILE A 73 11.33 5.48 1.75
N PRO A 74 10.97 6.75 1.93
CA PRO A 74 11.36 7.50 3.13
C PRO A 74 10.81 6.84 4.39
N ASP A 75 11.56 6.88 5.46
CA ASP A 75 11.10 6.33 6.74
C ASP A 75 9.79 6.97 7.21
N GLU A 76 9.58 8.23 6.84
CA GLU A 76 8.36 8.95 7.15
C GLU A 76 7.11 8.24 6.63
N ILE A 77 7.20 7.63 5.45
CA ILE A 77 6.09 6.89 4.87
C ILE A 77 5.76 5.68 5.73
N TYR A 78 6.77 4.94 6.17
CA TYR A 78 6.56 3.80 7.04
C TYR A 78 5.99 4.22 8.40
N GLU A 79 6.46 5.34 8.94
CA GLU A 79 5.95 5.87 10.20
C GLU A 79 4.48 6.27 10.06
N GLU A 80 4.11 6.91 8.98
CA GLU A 80 2.72 7.25 8.71
C GLU A 80 1.84 6.01 8.60
N LEU A 81 2.35 4.98 7.94
CA LEU A 81 1.62 3.72 7.82
C LEU A 81 1.38 3.10 9.20
N GLU A 82 2.39 3.11 10.05
CA GLU A 82 2.25 2.59 11.41
C GLU A 82 1.24 3.39 12.23
N ASN A 83 1.20 4.70 12.02
CA ASN A 83 0.28 5.59 12.74
C ASN A 83 -1.16 5.50 12.25
N MET A 84 -1.39 4.97 11.08
CA MET A 84 -2.73 4.82 10.51
C MET A 84 -3.48 3.59 11.02
N ILE A 85 -2.83 2.77 11.79
CA ILE A 85 -3.40 1.49 12.22
C ILE A 85 -3.56 1.40 13.72
#